data_651d2be0ba0d5c55b4c8a8b74c8c5b42
#
_entry.id   651d2be0ba0d5c55b4c8a8b74c8c5b42
#
_cell.length_a   1.000
_cell.length_b   1.000
_cell.length_c   1.000
_cell.angle_alpha   90.00
_cell.angle_beta   90.00
_cell.angle_gamma   90.00
#
_symmetry.space_group_name_H-M   'P 1'
#
loop_
_entity.id
_entity.type
_entity.pdbx_description
1 polymer ?
#
loop_
_entity_poly.entity_id
_entity_poly.type
_entity_poly.pdbx_seq_one_letter_code
_entity_poly.pdbx_strand_id
1 'polypeptide(L)'
;GAAPYGFIKIATQLKGKKTYTYNNDPIKMPIVKWIYNIYTTTDISINKIAKTLNEKGLKTNNNNIWSSVAISRILKNPSYVKANADVYLYLKNRGATMNNDVTDYIGTNGCYLYAPRQGVTTGRFTDLTKSFVTLGMHQGSIEASTWLKAQDKMKNNKQIKNSKHGTHSWLSGLMKC
;
A
#
# COMPACT_ATOMS: atom_id res chain seq x y z
N GLY A 1 1.80 -9.20 14.54
CA GLY A 1 0.66 -8.61 13.84
C GLY A 1 0.05 -9.57 12.84
N ALA A 2 -1.14 -9.28 12.32
CA ALA A 2 -1.77 -10.06 11.26
C ALA A 2 -1.02 -9.88 9.92
N ALA A 3 -1.07 -10.92 9.06
CA ALA A 3 -0.54 -10.82 7.71
C ALA A 3 -1.34 -9.81 6.87
N PRO A 4 -0.70 -9.09 5.95
CA PRO A 4 -1.42 -8.29 4.97
C PRO A 4 -2.37 -9.15 4.12
N TYR A 5 -3.43 -8.54 3.58
CA TYR A 5 -4.37 -9.24 2.70
C TYR A 5 -3.62 -9.88 1.52
N GLY A 6 -3.96 -11.12 1.17
CA GLY A 6 -3.26 -11.87 0.12
C GLY A 6 -2.06 -12.68 0.60
N PHE A 7 -1.67 -12.52 1.87
CA PHE A 7 -0.63 -13.35 2.49
C PHE A 7 -1.18 -14.21 3.62
N ILE A 8 -0.60 -15.39 3.79
CA ILE A 8 -0.69 -16.23 4.98
C ILE A 8 0.61 -16.15 5.75
N LYS A 9 0.53 -16.25 7.08
CA LYS A 9 1.68 -16.21 7.97
C LYS A 9 2.16 -17.63 8.23
N ILE A 10 3.42 -17.91 7.93
CA ILE A 10 4.04 -19.20 8.16
C ILE A 10 5.17 -19.10 9.18
N ALA A 11 5.30 -20.09 10.04
CA ALA A 11 6.39 -20.18 10.98
C ALA A 11 7.70 -20.49 10.23
N THR A 12 8.78 -19.86 10.66
CA THR A 12 10.12 -20.07 10.12
C THR A 12 11.16 -19.86 11.21
N GLN A 13 12.44 -20.06 10.89
CA GLN A 13 13.55 -19.78 11.80
C GLN A 13 14.51 -18.79 11.15
N LEU A 14 14.97 -17.83 11.93
CA LEU A 14 16.02 -16.90 11.56
C LEU A 14 17.10 -16.89 12.64
N LYS A 15 18.33 -17.26 12.26
CA LYS A 15 19.47 -17.37 13.21
C LYS A 15 19.12 -18.18 14.47
N GLY A 16 18.47 -19.33 14.30
CA GLY A 16 18.05 -20.22 15.39
C GLY A 16 16.84 -19.75 16.22
N LYS A 17 16.30 -18.57 15.97
CA LYS A 17 15.11 -18.06 16.66
C LYS A 17 13.84 -18.29 15.82
N LYS A 18 12.78 -18.79 16.49
CA LYS A 18 11.46 -18.92 15.85
C LYS A 18 10.94 -17.55 15.45
N THR A 19 10.53 -17.42 14.20
CA THR A 19 9.96 -16.20 13.64
C THR A 19 8.86 -16.55 12.64
N TYR A 20 8.34 -15.55 11.93
CA TYR A 20 7.31 -15.74 10.94
C TYR A 20 7.67 -14.99 9.66
N THR A 21 7.32 -15.60 8.55
CA THR A 21 7.35 -14.96 7.23
C THR A 21 5.99 -15.05 6.55
N TYR A 22 5.88 -14.53 5.33
CA TYR A 22 4.65 -14.58 4.56
C TYR A 22 4.78 -15.58 3.42
N ASN A 23 3.66 -16.23 3.09
CA ASN A 23 3.48 -16.95 1.84
C ASN A 23 2.22 -16.42 1.15
N ASN A 24 2.12 -16.59 -0.16
CA ASN A 24 0.95 -16.17 -0.92
C ASN A 24 -0.27 -17.00 -0.52
N ASP A 25 -1.37 -16.32 -0.25
CA ASP A 25 -2.69 -16.93 -0.15
C ASP A 25 -3.20 -17.18 -1.59
N PRO A 26 -3.42 -18.45 -2.00
CA PRO A 26 -3.78 -18.77 -3.38
C PRO A 26 -5.12 -18.16 -3.82
N ILE A 27 -6.01 -17.85 -2.88
CA ILE A 27 -7.33 -17.27 -3.16
C ILE A 27 -7.27 -15.74 -3.18
N LYS A 28 -6.56 -15.14 -2.22
CA LYS A 28 -6.56 -13.70 -2.01
C LYS A 28 -5.46 -12.97 -2.78
N MET A 29 -4.30 -13.59 -3.04
CA MET A 29 -3.23 -12.95 -3.80
C MET A 29 -3.62 -12.60 -5.24
N PRO A 30 -4.39 -13.40 -5.98
CA PRO A 30 -4.93 -13.00 -7.26
C PRO A 30 -5.76 -11.72 -7.22
N ILE A 31 -6.51 -11.47 -6.13
CA ILE A 31 -7.27 -10.23 -5.93
C ILE A 31 -6.31 -9.04 -5.76
N VAL A 32 -5.23 -9.20 -5.00
CA VAL A 32 -4.19 -8.16 -4.87
C VAL A 32 -3.57 -7.83 -6.22
N LYS A 33 -3.18 -8.85 -7.00
CA LYS A 33 -2.64 -8.66 -8.36
C LYS A 33 -3.64 -7.93 -9.27
N TRP A 34 -4.92 -8.29 -9.20
CA TRP A 34 -5.97 -7.61 -9.94
C TRP A 34 -6.12 -6.14 -9.54
N ILE A 35 -6.07 -5.81 -8.24
CA ILE A 35 -6.11 -4.42 -7.74
C ILE A 35 -4.96 -3.59 -8.34
N TYR A 36 -3.73 -4.10 -8.30
CA TYR A 36 -2.57 -3.41 -8.90
C TYR A 36 -2.71 -3.25 -10.40
N ASN A 37 -3.09 -4.33 -11.11
CA ASN A 37 -3.25 -4.30 -12.54
C ASN A 37 -4.28 -3.25 -12.98
N ILE A 38 -5.51 -3.31 -12.47
CA ILE A 38 -6.56 -2.39 -12.89
C ILE A 38 -6.25 -0.95 -12.49
N TYR A 39 -5.61 -0.73 -11.33
CA TYR A 39 -5.23 0.61 -10.90
C TYR A 39 -4.16 1.23 -11.78
N THR A 40 -3.20 0.45 -12.30
CA THR A 40 -2.08 0.95 -13.09
C THR A 40 -2.33 0.99 -14.59
N THR A 41 -3.29 0.21 -15.10
CA THR A 41 -3.59 0.13 -16.54
C THR A 41 -4.81 0.95 -16.97
N THR A 42 -5.65 1.39 -16.03
CA THR A 42 -6.87 2.17 -16.32
C THR A 42 -6.94 3.41 -15.44
N ASP A 43 -7.85 4.35 -15.75
CA ASP A 43 -8.07 5.56 -14.93
C ASP A 43 -9.07 5.34 -13.77
N ILE A 44 -9.26 4.09 -13.38
CA ILE A 44 -10.19 3.76 -12.30
C ILE A 44 -9.78 4.38 -10.97
N SER A 45 -10.74 4.92 -10.23
CA SER A 45 -10.49 5.44 -8.88
C SER A 45 -10.44 4.33 -7.83
N ILE A 46 -9.73 4.58 -6.72
CA ILE A 46 -9.63 3.66 -5.58
C ILE A 46 -11.04 3.33 -5.02
N ASN A 47 -11.94 4.31 -5.00
CA ASN A 47 -13.33 4.11 -4.56
C ASN A 47 -14.08 3.14 -5.48
N LYS A 48 -13.91 3.26 -6.79
CA LYS A 48 -14.56 2.36 -7.75
C LYS A 48 -14.03 0.93 -7.62
N ILE A 49 -12.72 0.75 -7.38
CA ILE A 49 -12.13 -0.57 -7.09
C ILE A 49 -12.78 -1.19 -5.84
N ALA A 50 -12.88 -0.44 -4.74
CA ALA A 50 -13.52 -0.91 -3.52
C ALA A 50 -14.99 -1.31 -3.77
N LYS A 51 -15.74 -0.50 -4.51
CA LYS A 51 -17.13 -0.78 -4.87
C LYS A 51 -17.25 -2.08 -5.69
N THR A 52 -16.41 -2.26 -6.70
CA THR A 52 -16.39 -3.47 -7.54
C THR A 52 -16.12 -4.74 -6.71
N LEU A 53 -15.19 -4.69 -5.75
CA LEU A 53 -14.92 -5.83 -4.87
C LEU A 53 -16.13 -6.15 -3.95
N ASN A 54 -16.81 -5.11 -3.46
CA ASN A 54 -18.02 -5.28 -2.65
C ASN A 54 -19.20 -5.85 -3.45
N GLU A 55 -19.40 -5.40 -4.68
CA GLU A 55 -20.42 -5.91 -5.61
C GLU A 55 -20.18 -7.40 -5.93
N LYS A 56 -18.92 -7.84 -5.95
CA LYS A 56 -18.55 -9.26 -6.09
C LYS A 56 -18.65 -10.07 -4.79
N GLY A 57 -19.12 -9.49 -3.69
CA GLY A 57 -19.24 -10.14 -2.39
C GLY A 57 -17.91 -10.42 -1.69
N LEU A 58 -16.78 -9.92 -2.22
CA LEU A 58 -15.47 -10.16 -1.63
C LEU A 58 -15.28 -9.35 -0.35
N LYS A 59 -14.63 -9.94 0.64
CA LYS A 59 -14.43 -9.33 1.97
C LYS A 59 -12.94 -9.17 2.28
N THR A 60 -12.63 -8.24 3.18
CA THR A 60 -11.30 -8.07 3.77
C THR A 60 -10.96 -9.23 4.73
N ASN A 61 -9.71 -9.27 5.26
CA ASN A 61 -9.32 -10.31 6.23
C ASN A 61 -10.20 -10.34 7.49
N ASN A 62 -10.76 -9.19 7.88
CA ASN A 62 -11.65 -9.08 9.05
C ASN A 62 -13.13 -9.22 8.67
N ASN A 63 -13.44 -9.80 7.51
CA ASN A 63 -14.79 -9.98 6.99
C ASN A 63 -15.59 -8.68 6.81
N ASN A 64 -14.89 -7.54 6.69
CA ASN A 64 -15.50 -6.24 6.44
C ASN A 64 -15.62 -5.95 4.94
N ILE A 65 -16.48 -4.98 4.60
CA ILE A 65 -16.54 -4.41 3.26
C ILE A 65 -15.24 -3.66 2.91
N TRP A 66 -14.93 -3.61 1.64
CA TRP A 66 -13.80 -2.83 1.13
C TRP A 66 -14.08 -1.34 1.20
N SER A 67 -13.09 -0.58 1.58
CA SER A 67 -13.06 0.88 1.55
C SER A 67 -11.89 1.38 0.72
N SER A 68 -11.95 2.63 0.28
CA SER A 68 -10.82 3.29 -0.41
C SER A 68 -9.53 3.26 0.44
N VAL A 69 -9.67 3.37 1.76
CA VAL A 69 -8.54 3.30 2.69
C VAL A 69 -7.88 1.91 2.66
N ALA A 70 -8.68 0.84 2.60
CA ALA A 70 -8.16 -0.53 2.52
C ALA A 70 -7.40 -0.76 1.21
N ILE A 71 -7.95 -0.31 0.07
CA ILE A 71 -7.26 -0.38 -1.23
C ILE A 71 -5.98 0.46 -1.23
N SER A 72 -6.04 1.70 -0.72
CA SER A 72 -4.84 2.55 -0.61
C SER A 72 -3.73 1.92 0.23
N ARG A 73 -4.08 1.21 1.31
CA ARG A 73 -3.11 0.48 2.14
C ARG A 73 -2.46 -0.67 1.38
N ILE A 74 -3.20 -1.41 0.56
CA ILE A 74 -2.63 -2.46 -0.30
C ILE A 74 -1.66 -1.83 -1.29
N LEU A 75 -2.09 -0.83 -2.07
CA LEU A 75 -1.27 -0.20 -3.11
C LEU A 75 0.03 0.42 -2.57
N LYS A 76 0.05 0.89 -1.33
CA LYS A 76 1.23 1.50 -0.71
C LYS A 76 2.16 0.52 0.00
N ASN A 77 1.70 -0.69 0.28
CA ASN A 77 2.45 -1.63 1.11
C ASN A 77 3.61 -2.27 0.34
N PRO A 78 4.87 -2.03 0.74
CA PRO A 78 6.03 -2.59 0.05
C PRO A 78 6.23 -4.11 0.30
N SER A 79 5.38 -4.75 1.12
CA SER A 79 5.45 -6.20 1.27
C SER A 79 5.02 -6.95 0.00
N TYR A 80 4.29 -6.30 -0.91
CA TYR A 80 3.85 -6.96 -2.15
C TYR A 80 4.86 -6.90 -3.28
N VAL A 81 5.77 -5.91 -3.27
CA VAL A 81 6.65 -5.65 -4.41
C VAL A 81 7.83 -6.64 -4.46
N LYS A 82 8.22 -7.06 -5.64
CA LYS A 82 9.53 -7.65 -5.91
C LYS A 82 10.55 -6.52 -5.89
N ALA A 83 11.14 -6.28 -4.73
CA ALA A 83 11.94 -5.10 -4.49
C ALA A 83 13.30 -5.17 -5.20
N ASN A 84 13.51 -4.25 -6.12
CA ASN A 84 14.77 -4.00 -6.81
C ASN A 84 15.41 -2.67 -6.35
N ALA A 85 16.51 -2.29 -6.95
CA ALA A 85 17.23 -1.05 -6.65
C ALA A 85 16.34 0.20 -6.80
N ASP A 86 15.41 0.25 -7.75
CA ASP A 86 14.51 1.39 -7.94
C ASP A 86 13.53 1.54 -6.77
N VAL A 87 13.02 0.42 -6.27
CA VAL A 87 12.15 0.40 -5.07
C VAL A 87 12.94 0.84 -3.84
N TYR A 88 14.19 0.38 -3.69
CA TYR A 88 15.09 0.83 -2.63
C TYR A 88 15.26 2.36 -2.65
N LEU A 89 15.64 2.91 -3.82
CA LEU A 89 15.82 4.35 -4.00
C LEU A 89 14.53 5.13 -3.74
N TYR A 90 13.40 4.63 -4.23
CA TYR A 90 12.09 5.24 -3.97
C TYR A 90 11.79 5.35 -2.47
N LEU A 91 11.99 4.28 -1.69
CA LEU A 91 11.73 4.26 -0.26
C LEU A 91 12.71 5.14 0.51
N LYS A 92 14.00 5.09 0.16
CA LYS A 92 15.06 5.92 0.74
C LYS A 92 14.82 7.41 0.49
N ASN A 93 14.47 7.79 -0.73
CA ASN A 93 14.17 9.19 -1.10
C ASN A 93 12.90 9.72 -0.40
N ARG A 94 12.05 8.86 0.10
CA ARG A 94 10.91 9.21 0.95
C ARG A 94 11.23 9.27 2.44
N GLY A 95 12.50 9.15 2.80
CA GLY A 95 13.00 9.30 4.16
C GLY A 95 13.06 8.01 4.98
N ALA A 96 12.77 6.84 4.39
CA ALA A 96 12.89 5.58 5.13
C ALA A 96 14.36 5.24 5.40
N THR A 97 14.62 4.72 6.60
CA THR A 97 15.92 4.10 6.93
C THR A 97 15.95 2.68 6.37
N MET A 98 16.92 2.41 5.52
CA MET A 98 17.09 1.11 4.87
C MET A 98 18.06 0.26 5.69
N ASN A 99 17.65 -0.95 6.11
CA ASN A 99 18.47 -1.85 6.93
C ASN A 99 19.34 -2.83 6.12
N ASN A 100 19.13 -2.89 4.81
CA ASN A 100 19.89 -3.74 3.89
C ASN A 100 20.60 -2.85 2.87
N ASP A 101 21.69 -3.36 2.27
CA ASP A 101 22.36 -2.68 1.17
C ASP A 101 21.50 -2.74 -0.10
N VAL A 102 21.74 -1.78 -1.00
CA VAL A 102 21.02 -1.72 -2.28
C VAL A 102 21.27 -2.97 -3.14
N THR A 103 22.44 -3.59 -3.00
CA THR A 103 22.84 -4.82 -3.70
C THR A 103 22.00 -6.05 -3.33
N ASP A 104 21.37 -6.05 -2.16
CA ASP A 104 20.47 -7.12 -1.73
C ASP A 104 19.11 -7.07 -2.46
N TYR A 105 18.78 -5.93 -3.07
CA TYR A 105 17.50 -5.69 -3.72
C TYR A 105 17.51 -6.18 -5.18
N ILE A 106 17.51 -7.50 -5.34
CA ILE A 106 17.63 -8.19 -6.64
C ILE A 106 16.29 -8.42 -7.37
N GLY A 107 15.18 -7.84 -6.88
CA GLY A 107 13.88 -7.96 -7.55
C GLY A 107 13.10 -9.25 -7.24
N THR A 108 13.36 -9.91 -6.12
CA THR A 108 12.68 -11.16 -5.74
C THR A 108 11.82 -11.02 -4.50
N ASN A 109 12.35 -10.43 -3.44
CA ASN A 109 11.73 -10.39 -2.12
C ASN A 109 10.92 -9.12 -1.90
N GLY A 110 9.87 -9.22 -1.11
CA GLY A 110 9.13 -8.07 -0.61
C GLY A 110 9.82 -7.41 0.57
N CYS A 111 9.34 -6.24 0.99
CA CYS A 111 9.89 -5.50 2.11
C CYS A 111 8.97 -5.49 3.32
N TYR A 112 9.54 -5.55 4.51
CA TYR A 112 8.84 -5.19 5.74
C TYR A 112 9.06 -3.71 6.05
N LEU A 113 7.97 -3.01 6.32
CA LEU A 113 7.99 -1.62 6.77
C LEU A 113 7.60 -1.56 8.25
N TYR A 114 8.50 -1.07 9.05
CA TYR A 114 8.31 -0.83 10.48
C TYR A 114 8.20 0.67 10.72
N ALA A 115 7.02 1.12 11.13
CA ALA A 115 6.77 2.50 11.53
C ALA A 115 6.52 2.54 13.04
N PRO A 116 7.13 3.47 13.80
CA PRO A 116 6.87 3.63 15.22
C PRO A 116 5.39 3.99 15.42
N ARG A 117 4.78 3.39 16.45
CA ARG A 117 3.44 3.77 16.91
C ARG A 117 3.57 5.04 17.76
N GLN A 118 3.63 6.17 17.14
CA GLN A 118 3.48 7.45 17.85
C GLN A 118 2.20 8.09 17.35
N GLY A 119 1.24 8.28 18.24
CA GLY A 119 0.06 9.14 18.29
C GLY A 119 -0.43 9.84 17.01
N VAL A 120 -0.30 9.26 15.84
CA VAL A 120 -0.28 9.99 14.59
C VAL A 120 -1.52 9.68 13.76
N THR A 121 -2.19 10.74 13.41
CA THR A 121 -3.27 10.85 12.44
C THR A 121 -2.84 10.54 10.99
N THR A 122 -1.53 10.52 10.68
CA THR A 122 -1.00 10.22 9.35
C THR A 122 -0.81 8.71 9.16
N GLY A 123 -1.32 8.17 8.05
CA GLY A 123 -1.25 6.74 7.77
C GLY A 123 0.20 6.22 7.63
N ARG A 124 0.45 5.01 8.13
CA ARG A 124 1.74 4.28 8.18
C ARG A 124 2.59 4.36 6.92
N PHE A 125 2.00 4.51 5.75
CA PHE A 125 2.69 4.57 4.46
C PHE A 125 2.78 5.98 3.87
N THR A 126 2.44 7.02 4.63
CA THR A 126 2.38 8.39 4.12
C THR A 126 3.65 9.16 4.41
N ASP A 127 4.15 9.06 5.63
CA ASP A 127 5.43 9.61 6.07
C ASP A 127 6.35 8.46 6.43
N LEU A 128 7.50 8.36 5.78
CA LEU A 128 8.48 7.30 5.99
C LEU A 128 9.72 7.77 6.76
N THR A 129 9.81 9.04 7.16
CA THR A 129 11.00 9.63 7.80
C THR A 129 11.40 8.97 9.12
N LYS A 130 10.45 8.32 9.79
CA LYS A 130 10.69 7.56 11.03
C LYS A 130 10.51 6.05 10.84
N SER A 131 10.48 5.59 9.60
CA SER A 131 10.23 4.20 9.27
C SER A 131 11.52 3.47 8.93
N PHE A 132 11.58 2.19 9.29
CA PHE A 132 12.65 1.28 8.90
C PHE A 132 12.12 0.31 7.87
N VAL A 133 12.91 0.09 6.82
CA VAL A 133 12.61 -0.89 5.78
C VAL A 133 13.65 -1.99 5.83
N THR A 134 13.19 -3.23 5.85
CA THR A 134 14.03 -4.43 5.80
C THR A 134 13.53 -5.34 4.70
N LEU A 135 14.46 -5.91 3.92
CA LEU A 135 14.11 -6.93 2.94
C LEU A 135 13.52 -8.14 3.66
N GLY A 136 12.38 -8.60 3.19
CA GLY A 136 11.67 -9.75 3.77
C GLY A 136 12.22 -11.08 3.27
N MET A 137 11.96 -12.16 4.00
CA MET A 137 12.23 -13.52 3.54
C MET A 137 11.17 -14.03 2.56
N HIS A 138 10.03 -13.35 2.47
CA HIS A 138 8.94 -13.71 1.56
C HIS A 138 9.18 -13.16 0.16
N GLN A 139 8.67 -13.88 -0.83
CA GLN A 139 8.70 -13.40 -2.21
C GLN A 139 7.68 -12.29 -2.43
N GLY A 140 8.09 -11.25 -3.13
CA GLY A 140 7.19 -10.25 -3.69
C GLY A 140 6.29 -10.87 -4.78
N SER A 141 5.11 -10.31 -4.97
CA SER A 141 4.12 -10.81 -5.92
C SER A 141 3.79 -9.82 -7.03
N ILE A 142 4.24 -8.58 -6.89
CA ILE A 142 4.00 -7.45 -7.79
C ILE A 142 5.34 -6.98 -8.34
N GLU A 143 5.43 -6.83 -9.65
CA GLU A 143 6.64 -6.31 -10.30
C GLU A 143 6.96 -4.88 -9.82
N ALA A 144 8.26 -4.58 -9.68
CA ALA A 144 8.75 -3.28 -9.21
C ALA A 144 8.17 -2.11 -10.03
N SER A 145 8.16 -2.22 -11.36
CA SER A 145 7.61 -1.21 -12.26
C SER A 145 6.12 -0.95 -12.03
N THR A 146 5.33 -2.01 -11.81
CA THR A 146 3.89 -1.89 -11.53
C THR A 146 3.65 -1.22 -10.18
N TRP A 147 4.43 -1.61 -9.16
CA TRP A 147 4.30 -1.02 -7.84
C TRP A 147 4.67 0.47 -7.85
N LEU A 148 5.79 0.85 -8.48
CA LEU A 148 6.24 2.23 -8.62
C LEU A 148 5.23 3.08 -9.39
N LYS A 149 4.69 2.55 -10.51
CA LYS A 149 3.62 3.22 -11.28
C LYS A 149 2.38 3.49 -10.42
N ALA A 150 2.01 2.56 -9.53
CA ALA A 150 0.92 2.79 -8.59
C ALA A 150 1.23 3.90 -7.59
N GLN A 151 2.49 4.00 -7.09
CA GLN A 151 2.90 5.08 -6.19
C GLN A 151 2.82 6.45 -6.88
N ASP A 152 3.33 6.56 -8.10
CA ASP A 152 3.31 7.81 -8.88
C ASP A 152 1.88 8.25 -9.17
N LYS A 153 1.01 7.33 -9.60
CA LYS A 153 -0.40 7.63 -9.81
C LYS A 153 -1.09 8.14 -8.53
N MET A 154 -0.80 7.52 -7.38
CA MET A 154 -1.35 7.97 -6.10
C MET A 154 -0.82 9.34 -5.66
N LYS A 155 0.43 9.67 -5.99
CA LYS A 155 1.02 10.99 -5.73
C LYS A 155 0.34 12.07 -6.56
N ASN A 156 0.16 11.82 -7.85
CA ASN A 156 -0.45 12.77 -8.78
C ASN A 156 -1.93 13.04 -8.43
N ASN A 157 -2.69 12.01 -8.06
CA ASN A 157 -4.08 12.15 -7.63
C ASN A 157 -4.24 12.97 -6.33
N LYS A 158 -3.20 13.07 -5.49
CA LYS A 158 -3.19 13.94 -4.30
C LYS A 158 -2.99 15.42 -4.61
N GLN A 159 -2.44 15.75 -5.77
CA GLN A 159 -2.17 17.14 -6.16
C GLN A 159 -3.43 17.90 -6.57
N ILE A 160 -4.52 17.22 -6.86
CA ILE A 160 -5.83 17.87 -6.98
C ILE A 160 -6.25 18.23 -5.54
N LYS A 161 -5.83 19.42 -5.11
CA LYS A 161 -6.37 20.03 -3.88
C LYS A 161 -7.88 20.11 -4.08
N ASN A 162 -8.66 19.47 -3.20
CA ASN A 162 -10.06 19.82 -3.09
C ASN A 162 -10.12 21.35 -2.97
N SER A 163 -10.73 22.00 -3.94
CA SER A 163 -11.05 23.42 -3.82
C SER A 163 -11.68 23.56 -2.43
N LYS A 164 -11.10 24.44 -1.62
CA LYS A 164 -11.68 24.77 -0.31
C LYS A 164 -13.16 24.93 -0.51
N HIS A 165 -13.99 24.35 0.36
CA HIS A 165 -15.41 24.63 0.40
C HIS A 165 -15.58 26.11 0.13
N GLY A 166 -16.25 26.47 -0.97
CA GLY A 166 -16.53 27.84 -1.28
C GLY A 166 -17.23 28.44 -0.07
N THR A 167 -16.59 29.36 0.61
CA THR A 167 -17.17 30.09 1.77
C THR A 167 -18.32 30.98 1.33
N HIS A 168 -18.61 31.05 0.04
CA HIS A 168 -19.73 31.78 -0.54
C HIS A 168 -20.51 30.85 -1.45
N SER A 169 -21.66 30.40 -1.00
CA SER A 169 -22.72 29.98 -1.91
C SER A 169 -23.13 31.18 -2.74
N TRP A 170 -23.21 31.04 -4.07
CA TRP A 170 -23.73 32.09 -4.96
C TRP A 170 -25.16 32.52 -4.60
N LEU A 171 -25.86 31.74 -3.77
CA LEU A 171 -27.17 32.00 -3.21
C LEU A 171 -27.17 32.83 -1.91
N SER A 172 -26.00 33.03 -1.27
CA SER A 172 -25.95 33.76 0.02
C SER A 172 -26.25 35.25 -0.09
N GLY A 173 -26.33 35.82 -1.31
CA GLY A 173 -26.79 37.18 -1.54
C GLY A 173 -28.26 37.34 -1.92
N LEU A 174 -28.99 36.25 -2.15
CA LEU A 174 -30.36 36.27 -2.64
C LEU A 174 -31.44 36.00 -1.57
N MET A 175 -31.03 35.58 -0.38
CA MET A 175 -31.97 35.43 0.75
C MET A 175 -31.83 36.61 1.71
N LYS A 176 -32.62 37.65 1.46
CA LYS A 176 -32.98 38.65 2.48
C LYS A 176 -34.33 38.27 3.08
N CYS A 177 -34.35 38.13 4.41
CA CYS A 177 -35.60 38.12 5.15
C CYS A 177 -36.27 39.48 5.08
#